data_74f5a2211e86fa1372885507cd499e77
#
_entry.id   74f5a2211e86fa1372885507cd499e77
#
_cell.length_a   1.000
_cell.length_b   1.000
_cell.length_c   1.000
_cell.angle_alpha   90.00
_cell.angle_beta   90.00
_cell.angle_gamma   90.00
#
_symmetry.space_group_name_H-M   'P 1'
#
loop_
_entity.id
_entity.type
_entity.pdbx_description
1 polymer ?
#
loop_
_entity_poly.entity_id
_entity_poly.type
_entity_poly.pdbx_seq_one_letter_code
_entity_poly.pdbx_strand_id
1 'polypeptide(L)'
;MENIKNHPAPDQLDSFDKYPPYYGQDLELAYTPQRSVFTLWAPTASKTRLNIYSSGEGGNPEEQLEMEPSDDGTWRIAVERDLNGSFYTFQIEKEGKWLAETPGILAKAVGINGDRAAVIDWNQTNPEGWESDRAPELKMYSDIILYELHHRDFSIAPDSGIRNKGKFLALTETGTKTPEGQASGLDHLKELGVTHIHILPSFDYGTVDETRLADKTYNWGYDPKNYNVPEGSYSTDPANPVTRIREFKEMVKSLHRNGMRVVLDVVYNHTASVDRSNFNLTVPGYFYRQNADGSYSDASGCGNETASEREMVRHYIVES
;
A
#
# COMPACT_ATOMS: atom_id res chain seq x y z
N MET A 1 16.60 24.75 10.31
CA MET A 1 15.68 23.65 10.65
C MET A 1 16.56 22.53 11.19
N GLU A 2 16.55 22.35 12.48
CA GLU A 2 17.34 21.33 13.15
C GLU A 2 16.70 19.96 12.89
N ASN A 3 17.46 19.07 12.24
CA ASN A 3 17.13 17.66 12.13
C ASN A 3 17.15 17.06 13.55
N ILE A 4 16.02 16.94 14.19
CA ILE A 4 15.87 16.12 15.38
C ILE A 4 15.98 14.66 14.91
N LYS A 5 17.18 14.12 14.90
CA LYS A 5 17.41 12.68 14.77
C LYS A 5 16.95 12.04 16.08
N ASN A 6 15.71 11.62 16.15
CA ASN A 6 15.21 10.78 17.24
C ASN A 6 15.73 9.35 17.03
N HIS A 7 17.02 9.15 17.32
CA HIS A 7 17.57 7.80 17.40
C HIS A 7 17.29 7.27 18.82
N PRO A 8 16.67 6.10 18.97
CA PRO A 8 16.56 5.47 20.28
C PRO A 8 17.96 5.15 20.80
N ALA A 9 18.15 5.32 22.12
CA ALA A 9 19.41 4.97 22.75
C ALA A 9 19.69 3.45 22.62
N PRO A 10 20.97 3.00 22.60
CA PRO A 10 21.33 1.57 22.51
C PRO A 10 20.59 0.66 23.50
N ASP A 11 20.30 1.16 24.68
CA ASP A 11 19.54 0.43 25.73
C ASP A 11 18.07 0.17 25.38
N GLN A 12 17.55 0.79 24.29
CA GLN A 12 16.17 0.58 23.82
C GLN A 12 16.06 -0.58 22.81
N LEU A 13 17.18 -1.07 22.25
CA LEU A 13 17.19 -2.20 21.32
C LEU A 13 16.64 -3.49 21.97
N ASP A 14 17.02 -3.75 23.23
CA ASP A 14 16.50 -4.91 24.01
C ASP A 14 15.10 -4.66 24.59
N SER A 15 14.58 -3.43 24.48
CA SER A 15 13.31 -3.06 25.10
C SER A 15 12.08 -3.55 24.35
N PHE A 16 12.19 -3.88 23.06
CA PHE A 16 11.07 -4.30 22.23
C PHE A 16 10.63 -5.76 22.46
N ASP A 17 11.53 -6.63 22.93
CA ASP A 17 11.23 -8.04 23.21
C ASP A 17 10.24 -8.22 24.36
N LYS A 18 10.05 -7.21 25.19
CA LYS A 18 9.07 -7.21 26.29
C LYS A 18 7.63 -6.97 25.83
N TYR A 19 7.43 -6.49 24.61
CA TYR A 19 6.11 -6.21 24.09
C TYR A 19 5.54 -7.47 23.42
N PRO A 20 4.36 -7.95 23.82
CA PRO A 20 3.75 -9.13 23.21
C PRO A 20 3.44 -8.84 21.73
N PRO A 21 3.79 -9.76 20.82
CA PRO A 21 3.31 -9.69 19.47
C PRO A 21 1.80 -9.95 19.43
N TYR A 22 1.11 -9.29 18.51
CA TYR A 22 -0.32 -9.47 18.30
C TYR A 22 -0.56 -10.30 17.03
N TYR A 23 -1.33 -11.37 17.16
CA TYR A 23 -1.63 -12.30 16.06
C TYR A 23 -3.11 -12.31 15.64
N GLY A 24 -3.90 -11.35 16.11
CA GLY A 24 -5.28 -11.17 15.64
C GLY A 24 -5.29 -10.70 14.21
N GLN A 25 -6.37 -11.06 13.49
CA GLN A 25 -6.56 -10.68 12.08
C GLN A 25 -7.45 -9.43 11.94
N ASP A 26 -7.62 -8.68 13.01
CA ASP A 26 -8.48 -7.51 13.12
C ASP A 26 -7.69 -6.20 13.26
N LEU A 27 -6.38 -6.21 12.91
CA LEU A 27 -5.59 -4.99 12.93
C LEU A 27 -6.12 -3.98 11.91
N GLU A 28 -6.10 -2.74 12.33
CA GLU A 28 -6.53 -1.51 11.72
C GLU A 28 -8.04 -1.40 11.57
N LEU A 29 -8.69 -1.96 10.57
CA LEU A 29 -10.11 -1.73 10.34
C LEU A 29 -10.89 -3.03 10.06
N ALA A 30 -11.89 -3.28 10.92
CA ALA A 30 -12.98 -4.21 10.65
C ALA A 30 -14.26 -3.38 10.43
N TYR A 31 -14.76 -3.33 9.18
CA TYR A 31 -15.90 -2.52 8.78
C TYR A 31 -17.14 -3.35 8.52
N THR A 32 -18.27 -2.85 9.00
CA THR A 32 -19.62 -3.18 8.57
C THR A 32 -20.46 -1.90 8.42
N PRO A 33 -21.59 -1.89 7.68
CA PRO A 33 -22.45 -0.69 7.60
C PRO A 33 -23.00 -0.20 8.95
N GLN A 34 -23.03 -1.05 9.95
CA GLN A 34 -23.55 -0.70 11.29
C GLN A 34 -22.44 -0.25 12.23
N ARG A 35 -21.21 -0.73 12.00
CA ARG A 35 -20.12 -0.57 12.96
C ARG A 35 -18.76 -0.70 12.31
N SER A 36 -17.84 0.18 12.70
CA SER A 36 -16.41 0.07 12.39
C SER A 36 -15.61 -0.12 13.68
N VAL A 37 -14.75 -1.13 13.71
CA VAL A 37 -13.82 -1.35 14.83
C VAL A 37 -12.41 -1.07 14.33
N PHE A 38 -11.70 -0.21 15.05
CA PHE A 38 -10.30 0.12 14.78
C PHE A 38 -9.42 -0.47 15.85
N THR A 39 -8.40 -1.22 15.44
CA THR A 39 -7.43 -1.90 16.31
C THR A 39 -6.03 -1.54 15.87
N LEU A 40 -5.25 -0.87 16.71
CA LEU A 40 -3.89 -0.46 16.42
C LEU A 40 -2.91 -1.14 17.37
N TRP A 41 -1.93 -1.87 16.86
CA TRP A 41 -0.82 -2.37 17.69
C TRP A 41 0.24 -1.28 17.86
N ALA A 42 0.26 -0.66 19.04
CA ALA A 42 1.17 0.42 19.40
C ALA A 42 1.60 0.30 20.87
N PRO A 43 2.36 -0.74 21.25
CA PRO A 43 2.67 -1.04 22.65
C PRO A 43 3.55 0.01 23.33
N THR A 44 4.20 0.90 22.55
CA THR A 44 5.04 1.97 23.09
C THR A 44 4.29 3.30 23.28
N ALA A 45 3.02 3.36 22.88
CA ALA A 45 2.20 4.57 22.99
C ALA A 45 1.79 4.82 24.43
N SER A 46 1.76 6.09 24.85
CA SER A 46 1.14 6.54 26.10
C SER A 46 -0.34 6.86 25.91
N LYS A 47 -0.73 7.31 24.71
CA LYS A 47 -2.10 7.48 24.23
C LYS A 47 -2.18 7.29 22.74
N THR A 48 -3.36 6.94 22.26
CA THR A 48 -3.66 6.90 20.84
C THR A 48 -5.01 7.54 20.56
N ARG A 49 -5.19 8.07 19.36
CA ARG A 49 -6.47 8.56 18.88
C ARG A 49 -6.70 8.20 17.43
N LEU A 50 -7.97 8.07 17.09
CA LEU A 50 -8.50 7.96 15.75
C LEU A 50 -9.00 9.34 15.32
N ASN A 51 -8.55 9.82 14.16
CA ASN A 51 -9.06 11.01 13.50
C ASN A 51 -9.92 10.58 12.30
N ILE A 52 -11.13 11.13 12.19
CA ILE A 52 -12.07 10.82 11.10
C ILE A 52 -12.24 12.05 10.22
N TYR A 53 -12.25 11.85 8.90
CA TYR A 53 -12.32 12.89 7.89
C TYR A 53 -13.38 12.55 6.84
N SER A 54 -13.98 13.58 6.24
CA SER A 54 -14.83 13.44 5.05
C SER A 54 -14.06 13.45 3.72
N SER A 55 -12.76 13.81 3.74
CA SER A 55 -11.93 13.91 2.54
C SER A 55 -10.63 13.12 2.70
N GLY A 56 -10.13 12.55 1.59
CA GLY A 56 -8.83 11.87 1.52
C GLY A 56 -7.62 12.79 1.62
N GLU A 57 -7.82 14.11 1.53
CA GLU A 57 -6.76 15.12 1.66
C GLU A 57 -7.29 16.41 2.29
N GLY A 58 -6.36 17.22 2.80
CA GLY A 58 -6.65 18.58 3.32
C GLY A 58 -7.64 18.60 4.50
N GLY A 59 -7.98 19.80 4.96
CA GLY A 59 -8.95 20.00 6.06
C GLY A 59 -8.51 19.47 7.42
N ASN A 60 -9.37 19.72 8.42
CA ASN A 60 -9.20 19.19 9.77
C ASN A 60 -10.05 17.92 9.95
N PRO A 61 -9.74 17.05 10.91
CA PRO A 61 -10.62 15.94 11.25
C PRO A 61 -12.00 16.46 11.72
N GLU A 62 -13.05 15.78 11.30
CA GLU A 62 -14.41 16.03 11.78
C GLU A 62 -14.57 15.52 13.22
N GLU A 63 -13.88 14.42 13.53
CA GLU A 63 -13.87 13.85 14.87
C GLU A 63 -12.46 13.38 15.24
N GLN A 64 -12.14 13.53 16.52
CA GLN A 64 -10.94 12.97 17.16
C GLN A 64 -11.39 12.14 18.36
N LEU A 65 -11.17 10.86 18.31
CA LEU A 65 -11.65 9.89 19.27
C LEU A 65 -10.47 9.22 19.97
N GLU A 66 -10.41 9.28 21.30
CA GLU A 66 -9.40 8.57 22.07
C GLU A 66 -9.67 7.05 22.01
N MET A 67 -8.61 6.26 21.80
CA MET A 67 -8.69 4.81 21.78
C MET A 67 -8.36 4.24 23.18
N GLU A 68 -8.91 3.09 23.47
CA GLU A 68 -8.70 2.38 24.74
C GLU A 68 -7.57 1.37 24.63
N PRO A 69 -6.62 1.35 25.58
CA PRO A 69 -5.53 0.36 25.60
C PRO A 69 -6.03 -1.02 25.99
N SER A 70 -5.34 -2.05 25.47
CA SER A 70 -5.53 -3.45 25.84
C SER A 70 -4.21 -4.06 26.32
N ASP A 71 -4.30 -5.15 27.12
CA ASP A 71 -3.11 -5.82 27.69
C ASP A 71 -2.20 -6.51 26.65
N ASP A 72 -2.70 -6.67 25.42
CA ASP A 72 -1.97 -7.26 24.29
C ASP A 72 -1.15 -6.25 23.47
N GLY A 73 -1.01 -5.01 23.96
CA GLY A 73 -0.29 -3.94 23.28
C GLY A 73 -1.09 -3.26 22.18
N THR A 74 -2.36 -3.63 22.01
CA THR A 74 -3.27 -2.96 21.08
C THR A 74 -4.04 -1.83 21.72
N TRP A 75 -4.53 -0.94 20.87
CA TRP A 75 -5.48 0.14 21.22
C TRP A 75 -6.72 -0.03 20.36
N ARG A 76 -7.89 0.15 20.93
CA ARG A 76 -9.16 -0.15 20.25
C ARG A 76 -10.20 0.94 20.42
N ILE A 77 -11.02 1.10 19.37
CA ILE A 77 -12.22 1.90 19.42
C ILE A 77 -13.27 1.38 18.43
N ALA A 78 -14.52 1.46 18.81
CA ALA A 78 -15.66 1.16 17.95
C ALA A 78 -16.48 2.41 17.66
N VAL A 79 -16.87 2.57 16.41
CA VAL A 79 -17.76 3.64 15.95
C VAL A 79 -19.04 3.01 15.44
N GLU A 80 -20.15 3.27 16.15
CA GLU A 80 -21.44 2.60 15.93
C GLU A 80 -22.29 3.33 14.88
N ARG A 81 -21.74 3.47 13.66
CA ARG A 81 -22.44 4.01 12.49
C ARG A 81 -21.72 3.60 11.20
N ASP A 82 -22.36 3.85 10.07
CA ASP A 82 -21.74 3.69 8.77
C ASP A 82 -20.67 4.77 8.54
N LEU A 83 -19.45 4.33 8.26
CA LEU A 83 -18.32 5.17 7.89
C LEU A 83 -17.90 5.00 6.43
N ASN A 84 -18.66 4.25 5.61
CA ASN A 84 -18.31 4.07 4.21
C ASN A 84 -18.14 5.41 3.49
N GLY A 85 -17.00 5.58 2.82
CA GLY A 85 -16.62 6.82 2.15
C GLY A 85 -15.90 7.85 3.04
N SER A 86 -15.78 7.59 4.35
CA SER A 86 -14.95 8.40 5.25
C SER A 86 -13.48 7.98 5.15
N PHE A 87 -12.62 8.88 5.61
CA PHE A 87 -11.18 8.63 5.72
C PHE A 87 -10.76 8.72 7.18
N TYR A 88 -9.63 8.09 7.51
CA TYR A 88 -9.14 8.11 8.88
C TYR A 88 -7.61 8.10 8.94
N THR A 89 -7.10 8.55 10.10
CA THR A 89 -5.72 8.36 10.52
C THR A 89 -5.68 7.94 11.97
N PHE A 90 -4.60 7.25 12.34
CA PHE A 90 -4.21 7.10 13.73
C PHE A 90 -3.19 8.16 14.10
N GLN A 91 -3.16 8.51 15.38
CA GLN A 91 -2.11 9.35 15.93
C GLN A 91 -1.72 8.85 17.32
N ILE A 92 -0.41 8.74 17.55
CA ILE A 92 0.17 8.15 18.74
C ILE A 92 0.88 9.24 19.56
N GLU A 93 0.67 9.23 20.88
CA GLU A 93 1.46 10.02 21.82
C GLU A 93 2.58 9.14 22.39
N LYS A 94 3.80 9.64 22.32
CA LYS A 94 4.96 9.02 22.95
C LYS A 94 5.72 10.09 23.74
N GLU A 95 6.04 9.80 25.00
CA GLU A 95 6.78 10.73 25.87
C GLU A 95 6.15 12.13 25.94
N GLY A 96 4.81 12.19 25.99
CA GLY A 96 4.06 13.45 26.08
C GLY A 96 3.99 14.27 24.79
N LYS A 97 4.40 13.69 23.65
CA LYS A 97 4.35 14.34 22.33
C LYS A 97 3.52 13.51 21.36
N TRP A 98 2.58 14.15 20.69
CA TRP A 98 1.87 13.56 19.56
C TRP A 98 2.78 13.48 18.34
N LEU A 99 2.93 12.28 17.79
CA LEU A 99 3.60 12.08 16.50
C LEU A 99 2.74 12.61 15.34
N ALA A 100 3.27 12.59 14.13
CA ALA A 100 2.46 12.85 12.95
C ALA A 100 1.39 11.77 12.76
N GLU A 101 0.36 12.10 12.01
CA GLU A 101 -0.70 11.16 11.66
C GLU A 101 -0.22 10.09 10.69
N THR A 102 -0.84 8.91 10.75
CA THR A 102 -0.56 7.77 9.88
C THR A 102 -1.85 7.04 9.49
N PRO A 103 -1.99 6.58 8.25
CA PRO A 103 -3.11 5.71 7.86
C PRO A 103 -3.09 4.33 8.54
N GLY A 104 -2.00 4.02 9.27
CA GLY A 104 -1.70 2.70 9.79
C GLY A 104 -0.76 1.93 8.88
N ILE A 105 -0.27 0.77 9.34
CA ILE A 105 0.70 -0.05 8.60
C ILE A 105 0.04 -1.03 7.62
N LEU A 106 -1.19 -1.47 7.92
CA LEU A 106 -1.95 -2.45 7.12
C LEU A 106 -3.10 -1.81 6.33
N ALA A 107 -3.10 -0.49 6.14
CA ALA A 107 -4.11 0.18 5.34
C ALA A 107 -4.24 -0.48 3.96
N LYS A 108 -5.48 -0.83 3.57
CA LYS A 108 -5.80 -1.53 2.29
C LYS A 108 -6.49 -0.63 1.27
N ALA A 109 -6.90 0.56 1.71
CA ALA A 109 -7.49 1.60 0.88
C ALA A 109 -7.06 2.95 1.43
N VAL A 110 -6.67 3.88 0.57
CA VAL A 110 -6.21 5.22 0.97
C VAL A 110 -6.77 6.28 0.03
N GLY A 111 -6.81 7.52 0.52
CA GLY A 111 -7.04 8.70 -0.29
C GLY A 111 -5.83 9.07 -1.14
N ILE A 112 -5.93 10.20 -1.83
CA ILE A 112 -4.88 10.72 -2.69
C ILE A 112 -3.57 10.91 -1.91
N ASN A 113 -2.45 10.59 -2.54
CA ASN A 113 -1.10 10.58 -1.94
C ASN A 113 -0.92 9.63 -0.74
N GLY A 114 -1.91 8.80 -0.39
CA GLY A 114 -1.76 7.74 0.61
C GLY A 114 -1.62 8.20 2.07
N ASP A 115 -1.96 9.46 2.40
CA ASP A 115 -1.78 10.00 3.75
C ASP A 115 -2.92 9.64 4.72
N ARG A 116 -4.09 9.28 4.19
CA ARG A 116 -5.26 8.87 4.97
C ARG A 116 -5.78 7.53 4.47
N ALA A 117 -6.04 6.61 5.38
CA ALA A 117 -6.76 5.37 5.05
C ALA A 117 -8.24 5.68 4.81
N ALA A 118 -8.89 4.83 4.03
CA ALA A 118 -10.30 4.96 3.68
C ALA A 118 -11.12 3.80 4.23
N VAL A 119 -12.33 4.11 4.69
CA VAL A 119 -13.35 3.12 5.02
C VAL A 119 -14.18 2.86 3.76
N ILE A 120 -14.13 1.66 3.24
CA ILE A 120 -14.84 1.29 2.01
C ILE A 120 -15.63 -0.01 2.17
N ASP A 121 -16.75 -0.10 1.48
CA ASP A 121 -17.41 -1.39 1.23
C ASP A 121 -16.65 -2.11 0.10
N TRP A 122 -15.98 -3.20 0.45
CA TRP A 122 -15.18 -4.01 -0.48
C TRP A 122 -15.97 -4.56 -1.66
N ASN A 123 -17.29 -4.76 -1.53
CA ASN A 123 -18.14 -5.21 -2.64
C ASN A 123 -18.16 -4.20 -3.79
N GLN A 124 -17.98 -2.90 -3.50
CA GLN A 124 -17.92 -1.85 -4.51
C GLN A 124 -16.64 -1.89 -5.35
N THR A 125 -15.61 -2.60 -4.89
CA THR A 125 -14.33 -2.72 -5.59
C THR A 125 -14.29 -3.86 -6.62
N ASN A 126 -15.30 -4.72 -6.65
CA ASN A 126 -15.32 -5.87 -7.53
C ASN A 126 -15.84 -5.49 -8.93
N PRO A 127 -15.05 -5.70 -10.00
CA PRO A 127 -15.57 -5.61 -11.35
C PRO A 127 -16.55 -6.76 -11.63
N GLU A 128 -17.42 -6.60 -12.62
CA GLU A 128 -18.40 -7.61 -13.00
C GLU A 128 -17.74 -8.99 -13.22
N GLY A 129 -18.24 -10.01 -12.52
CA GLY A 129 -17.78 -11.40 -12.58
C GLY A 129 -16.40 -11.63 -11.94
N TRP A 130 -15.97 -10.77 -11.00
CA TRP A 130 -14.72 -10.95 -10.23
C TRP A 130 -14.72 -12.23 -9.41
N GLU A 131 -15.86 -12.62 -8.83
CA GLU A 131 -15.99 -13.80 -7.98
C GLU A 131 -15.73 -15.11 -8.74
N SER A 132 -15.89 -15.10 -10.05
CA SER A 132 -15.62 -16.23 -10.95
C SER A 132 -14.25 -16.16 -11.63
N ASP A 133 -13.49 -15.10 -11.41
CA ASP A 133 -12.14 -14.97 -11.99
C ASP A 133 -11.21 -16.06 -11.48
N ARG A 134 -10.44 -16.64 -12.37
CA ARG A 134 -9.42 -17.66 -12.04
C ARG A 134 -8.19 -17.42 -12.91
N ALA A 135 -7.03 -17.52 -12.28
CA ALA A 135 -5.76 -17.53 -13.01
C ALA A 135 -5.72 -18.76 -13.95
N PRO A 136 -5.15 -18.63 -15.17
CA PRO A 136 -4.92 -19.75 -16.05
C PRO A 136 -4.19 -20.91 -15.36
N GLU A 137 -4.49 -22.16 -15.72
CA GLU A 137 -3.80 -23.32 -15.16
C GLU A 137 -2.31 -23.32 -15.53
N LEU A 138 -1.45 -23.57 -14.57
CA LEU A 138 -0.02 -23.82 -14.78
C LEU A 138 0.24 -25.32 -14.64
N LYS A 139 0.59 -25.98 -15.72
CA LYS A 139 0.83 -27.43 -15.73
C LYS A 139 2.23 -27.78 -15.23
N MET A 140 3.25 -27.05 -15.71
CA MET A 140 4.64 -27.24 -15.31
C MET A 140 5.33 -25.89 -15.15
N TYR A 141 6.26 -25.79 -14.21
CA TYR A 141 7.06 -24.58 -14.04
C TYR A 141 7.93 -24.23 -15.27
N SER A 142 8.31 -25.24 -16.06
CA SER A 142 9.02 -25.04 -17.32
C SER A 142 8.19 -24.36 -18.42
N ASP A 143 6.87 -24.25 -18.24
CA ASP A 143 5.98 -23.58 -19.21
C ASP A 143 5.92 -22.07 -18.98
N ILE A 144 6.59 -21.56 -17.94
CA ILE A 144 6.61 -20.13 -17.60
C ILE A 144 7.46 -19.38 -18.62
N ILE A 145 6.82 -18.43 -19.31
CA ILE A 145 7.46 -17.40 -20.12
C ILE A 145 7.08 -16.07 -19.47
N LEU A 146 8.04 -15.47 -18.77
CA LEU A 146 7.86 -14.26 -17.99
C LEU A 146 8.17 -13.01 -18.81
N TYR A 147 7.31 -12.02 -18.74
CA TYR A 147 7.53 -10.69 -19.29
C TYR A 147 7.42 -9.65 -18.16
N GLU A 148 8.50 -8.94 -17.88
CA GLU A 148 8.52 -7.86 -16.91
C GLU A 148 8.10 -6.55 -17.58
N LEU A 149 7.21 -5.82 -16.93
CA LEU A 149 6.76 -4.51 -17.40
C LEU A 149 6.54 -3.51 -16.27
N HIS A 150 6.66 -2.23 -16.63
CA HIS A 150 6.27 -1.10 -15.82
C HIS A 150 4.98 -0.50 -16.38
N HIS A 151 3.95 -0.29 -15.55
CA HIS A 151 2.61 0.16 -16.00
C HIS A 151 2.66 1.38 -16.92
N ARG A 152 3.42 2.40 -16.51
CA ARG A 152 3.52 3.64 -17.27
C ARG A 152 4.22 3.42 -18.60
N ASP A 153 5.40 2.81 -18.56
CA ASP A 153 6.26 2.70 -19.74
C ASP A 153 5.69 1.77 -20.80
N PHE A 154 4.97 0.76 -20.38
CA PHE A 154 4.32 -0.19 -21.29
C PHE A 154 3.32 0.48 -22.26
N SER A 155 2.71 1.61 -21.86
CA SER A 155 1.61 2.21 -22.63
C SER A 155 1.76 3.69 -22.92
N ILE A 156 2.73 4.39 -22.30
CA ILE A 156 2.81 5.86 -22.32
C ILE A 156 3.17 6.47 -23.68
N ALA A 157 3.79 5.69 -24.58
CA ALA A 157 4.20 6.17 -25.90
C ALA A 157 3.00 6.76 -26.65
N PRO A 158 3.15 7.94 -27.31
CA PRO A 158 2.05 8.59 -28.02
C PRO A 158 1.43 7.71 -29.10
N ASP A 159 2.23 6.88 -29.74
CA ASP A 159 1.92 5.99 -30.86
C ASP A 159 1.54 4.56 -30.43
N SER A 160 1.41 4.29 -29.14
CA SER A 160 1.03 2.95 -28.62
C SER A 160 -0.38 2.50 -29.05
N GLY A 161 -1.23 3.40 -29.53
CA GLY A 161 -2.63 3.09 -29.84
C GLY A 161 -3.52 2.87 -28.61
N ILE A 162 -2.95 2.89 -27.41
CA ILE A 162 -3.64 2.70 -26.12
C ILE A 162 -4.25 4.02 -25.68
N ARG A 163 -5.47 4.00 -25.15
CA ARG A 163 -6.18 5.18 -24.63
C ARG A 163 -5.81 5.51 -23.19
N ASN A 164 -5.84 4.49 -22.33
CA ASN A 164 -5.53 4.64 -20.90
C ASN A 164 -4.02 4.56 -20.64
N LYS A 165 -3.27 5.50 -21.23
CA LYS A 165 -1.81 5.52 -21.17
C LYS A 165 -1.28 5.63 -19.74
N GLY A 166 -0.39 4.73 -19.36
CA GLY A 166 0.23 4.70 -18.04
C GLY A 166 -0.70 4.27 -16.90
N LYS A 167 -1.84 3.64 -17.21
CA LYS A 167 -2.87 3.26 -16.23
C LYS A 167 -3.05 1.76 -16.16
N PHE A 168 -3.60 1.25 -15.05
CA PHE A 168 -4.00 -0.16 -14.92
C PHE A 168 -4.86 -0.62 -16.10
N LEU A 169 -5.79 0.22 -16.54
CA LEU A 169 -6.70 -0.08 -17.63
C LEU A 169 -6.01 -0.21 -19.01
N ALA A 170 -4.76 0.20 -19.16
CA ALA A 170 -3.99 -0.04 -20.40
C ALA A 170 -3.91 -1.53 -20.73
N LEU A 171 -3.83 -2.39 -19.73
CA LEU A 171 -3.76 -3.85 -19.85
C LEU A 171 -5.15 -4.52 -20.02
N THR A 172 -6.21 -3.73 -20.17
CA THR A 172 -7.56 -4.22 -20.50
C THR A 172 -7.94 -3.94 -21.96
N GLU A 173 -7.18 -3.11 -22.67
CA GLU A 173 -7.48 -2.71 -24.03
C GLU A 173 -6.98 -3.75 -25.04
N THR A 174 -7.86 -4.16 -25.95
CA THR A 174 -7.57 -5.08 -27.06
C THR A 174 -7.75 -4.37 -28.40
N GLY A 175 -7.17 -4.95 -29.48
CA GLY A 175 -7.24 -4.36 -30.81
C GLY A 175 -6.35 -3.13 -31.01
N THR A 176 -5.48 -2.82 -30.05
CA THR A 176 -4.56 -1.67 -30.13
C THR A 176 -3.44 -1.92 -31.10
N LYS A 177 -3.07 -0.89 -31.86
CA LYS A 177 -2.03 -0.97 -32.90
C LYS A 177 -1.18 0.28 -32.95
N THR A 178 0.06 0.09 -33.39
CA THR A 178 0.94 1.21 -33.78
C THR A 178 0.45 1.85 -35.08
N PRO A 179 0.95 3.03 -35.46
CA PRO A 179 0.64 3.65 -36.75
C PRO A 179 0.98 2.77 -37.97
N GLU A 180 1.98 1.90 -37.83
CA GLU A 180 2.40 0.93 -38.85
C GLU A 180 1.50 -0.32 -38.89
N GLY A 181 0.50 -0.41 -38.01
CA GLY A 181 -0.47 -1.50 -37.97
C GLY A 181 -0.05 -2.74 -37.17
N GLN A 182 1.08 -2.68 -36.46
CA GLN A 182 1.54 -3.78 -35.59
C GLN A 182 0.72 -3.81 -34.30
N ALA A 183 0.50 -5.01 -33.75
CA ALA A 183 -0.16 -5.16 -32.45
C ALA A 183 0.66 -4.46 -31.35
N SER A 184 -0.04 -3.77 -30.48
CA SER A 184 0.54 -3.14 -29.30
C SER A 184 -0.21 -3.58 -28.02
N GLY A 185 0.27 -3.17 -26.85
CA GLY A 185 -0.40 -3.44 -25.58
C GLY A 185 -0.62 -4.93 -25.33
N LEU A 186 -1.82 -5.27 -24.88
CA LEU A 186 -2.20 -6.63 -24.51
C LEU A 186 -2.09 -7.63 -25.69
N ASP A 187 -2.45 -7.20 -26.89
CA ASP A 187 -2.39 -8.08 -28.06
C ASP A 187 -0.95 -8.39 -28.46
N HIS A 188 -0.02 -7.46 -28.27
CA HIS A 188 1.41 -7.74 -28.45
C HIS A 188 1.91 -8.81 -27.47
N LEU A 189 1.52 -8.74 -26.19
CA LEU A 189 1.88 -9.77 -25.22
C LEU A 189 1.36 -11.16 -25.61
N LYS A 190 0.15 -11.22 -26.21
CA LYS A 190 -0.43 -12.47 -26.72
C LYS A 190 0.37 -13.01 -27.93
N GLU A 191 0.76 -12.13 -28.85
CA GLU A 191 1.60 -12.54 -30.01
C GLU A 191 2.97 -13.05 -29.59
N LEU A 192 3.56 -12.50 -28.53
CA LEU A 192 4.80 -12.99 -27.94
C LEU A 192 4.65 -14.37 -27.27
N GLY A 193 3.42 -14.78 -26.94
CA GLY A 193 3.15 -16.05 -26.28
C GLY A 193 3.60 -16.11 -24.82
N VAL A 194 3.70 -14.95 -24.14
CA VAL A 194 4.04 -14.88 -22.71
C VAL A 194 2.91 -15.45 -21.85
N THR A 195 3.26 -16.11 -20.77
CA THR A 195 2.31 -16.77 -19.85
C THR A 195 2.17 -16.06 -18.51
N HIS A 196 3.17 -15.26 -18.16
CA HIS A 196 3.21 -14.53 -16.88
C HIS A 196 3.65 -13.08 -17.12
N ILE A 197 2.90 -12.17 -16.57
CA ILE A 197 3.23 -10.74 -16.53
C ILE A 197 3.76 -10.41 -15.16
N HIS A 198 5.05 -10.10 -15.09
CA HIS A 198 5.72 -9.60 -13.89
C HIS A 198 5.63 -8.08 -13.91
N ILE A 199 4.85 -7.51 -13.01
CA ILE A 199 4.62 -6.08 -12.96
C ILE A 199 5.52 -5.48 -11.89
N LEU A 200 6.32 -4.47 -12.27
CA LEU A 200 7.09 -3.67 -11.32
C LEU A 200 6.17 -3.12 -10.22
N PRO A 201 6.71 -2.69 -9.07
CA PRO A 201 5.88 -2.39 -7.91
C PRO A 201 4.61 -1.62 -8.22
N SER A 202 3.48 -2.17 -7.83
CA SER A 202 2.13 -1.64 -8.08
C SER A 202 1.45 -1.16 -6.82
N PHE A 203 2.16 -1.24 -5.67
CA PHE A 203 1.71 -0.68 -4.40
C PHE A 203 1.96 0.83 -4.34
N ASP A 204 1.27 1.50 -3.43
CA ASP A 204 1.39 2.94 -3.19
C ASP A 204 2.79 3.33 -2.71
N TYR A 205 3.45 4.24 -3.43
CA TYR A 205 4.82 4.68 -3.19
C TYR A 205 4.92 6.21 -2.98
N GLY A 206 6.06 6.68 -2.44
CA GLY A 206 6.14 7.97 -1.76
C GLY A 206 6.47 9.19 -2.61
N THR A 207 7.01 9.05 -3.83
CA THR A 207 7.64 10.18 -4.54
C THR A 207 6.89 10.68 -5.76
N VAL A 208 5.69 10.15 -6.05
CA VAL A 208 4.79 10.72 -7.06
C VAL A 208 3.67 11.47 -6.37
N ASP A 209 3.51 12.76 -6.70
CA ASP A 209 2.38 13.55 -6.26
C ASP A 209 1.17 13.26 -7.16
N GLU A 210 0.22 12.52 -6.63
CA GLU A 210 -0.99 12.09 -7.36
C GLU A 210 -1.90 13.27 -7.72
N THR A 211 -1.75 14.43 -7.06
CA THR A 211 -2.48 15.67 -7.41
C THR A 211 -1.91 16.36 -8.65
N ARG A 212 -0.71 15.95 -9.08
CA ARG A 212 0.08 16.60 -10.13
C ARG A 212 0.55 15.65 -11.22
N LEU A 213 -0.26 14.66 -11.58
CA LEU A 213 0.10 13.63 -12.58
C LEU A 213 0.46 14.20 -13.96
N ALA A 214 0.04 15.45 -14.25
CA ALA A 214 0.46 16.16 -15.46
C ALA A 214 1.97 16.44 -15.52
N ASP A 215 2.66 16.48 -14.39
CA ASP A 215 4.11 16.70 -14.30
C ASP A 215 4.91 15.50 -14.82
N LYS A 216 4.25 14.36 -15.04
CA LYS A 216 4.83 13.13 -15.60
C LYS A 216 6.03 12.61 -14.80
N THR A 217 6.04 12.81 -13.48
CA THR A 217 7.08 12.29 -12.61
C THR A 217 7.21 10.79 -12.81
N TYR A 218 8.44 10.34 -13.03
CA TYR A 218 8.74 8.92 -13.22
C TYR A 218 9.19 8.29 -11.90
N ASN A 219 8.67 7.11 -11.62
CA ASN A 219 9.08 6.30 -10.47
C ASN A 219 8.99 4.82 -10.85
N TRP A 220 9.99 4.05 -10.48
CA TRP A 220 9.97 2.58 -10.65
C TRP A 220 9.10 1.87 -9.60
N GLY A 221 8.71 2.58 -8.52
CA GLY A 221 7.89 2.04 -7.44
C GLY A 221 8.68 1.42 -6.28
N TYR A 222 10.01 1.54 -6.26
CA TYR A 222 10.86 0.96 -5.21
C TYR A 222 11.05 1.89 -4.00
N ASP A 223 10.08 2.72 -3.70
CA ASP A 223 10.00 3.57 -2.51
C ASP A 223 8.64 3.41 -1.81
N PRO A 224 8.37 2.22 -1.23
CA PRO A 224 7.07 1.86 -0.71
C PRO A 224 6.62 2.76 0.44
N LYS A 225 5.32 3.12 0.40
CA LYS A 225 4.62 3.90 1.44
C LYS A 225 3.49 3.08 2.07
N ASN A 226 2.53 2.60 1.27
CA ASN A 226 1.44 1.75 1.71
C ASN A 226 1.44 0.44 0.90
N TYR A 227 2.04 -0.61 1.45
CA TYR A 227 2.27 -1.87 0.72
C TYR A 227 1.01 -2.60 0.25
N ASN A 228 -0.12 -2.43 0.96
CA ASN A 228 -1.37 -3.14 0.69
C ASN A 228 -2.37 -2.33 -0.15
N VAL A 229 -1.93 -1.26 -0.75
CA VAL A 229 -2.76 -0.33 -1.54
C VAL A 229 -2.23 -0.25 -2.96
N PRO A 230 -3.07 -0.38 -4.00
CA PRO A 230 -2.64 -0.12 -5.37
C PRO A 230 -2.23 1.34 -5.58
N GLU A 231 -1.17 1.57 -6.34
CA GLU A 231 -0.63 2.90 -6.65
C GLU A 231 -1.65 3.79 -7.36
N GLY A 232 -1.86 5.00 -6.83
CA GLY A 232 -2.88 5.90 -7.35
C GLY A 232 -2.54 6.55 -8.69
N SER A 233 -1.26 6.78 -8.99
CA SER A 233 -0.86 7.34 -10.28
C SER A 233 -1.22 6.44 -11.47
N TYR A 234 -1.44 5.15 -11.23
CA TYR A 234 -1.91 4.19 -12.24
C TYR A 234 -3.44 4.08 -12.32
N SER A 235 -4.18 4.71 -11.41
CA SER A 235 -5.65 4.80 -11.49
C SER A 235 -6.10 5.99 -12.36
N THR A 236 -7.28 5.88 -12.95
CA THR A 236 -7.91 7.01 -13.66
C THR A 236 -8.45 8.06 -12.70
N ASP A 237 -8.73 7.68 -11.46
CA ASP A 237 -9.15 8.57 -10.37
C ASP A 237 -8.39 8.21 -9.09
N PRO A 238 -7.22 8.81 -8.86
CA PRO A 238 -6.39 8.52 -7.68
C PRO A 238 -7.03 8.96 -6.36
N ALA A 239 -7.94 9.94 -6.40
CA ALA A 239 -8.63 10.42 -5.20
C ALA A 239 -9.70 9.45 -4.70
N ASN A 240 -10.17 8.53 -5.55
CA ASN A 240 -11.20 7.56 -5.22
C ASN A 240 -10.60 6.17 -4.91
N PRO A 241 -10.54 5.75 -3.65
CA PRO A 241 -9.94 4.47 -3.26
C PRO A 241 -10.64 3.25 -3.88
N VAL A 242 -11.96 3.33 -4.13
CA VAL A 242 -12.72 2.25 -4.77
C VAL A 242 -12.32 2.09 -6.23
N THR A 243 -12.17 3.21 -6.97
CA THR A 243 -11.76 3.19 -8.38
C THR A 243 -10.37 2.60 -8.52
N ARG A 244 -9.40 3.01 -7.69
CA ARG A 244 -8.03 2.51 -7.66
C ARG A 244 -7.98 0.98 -7.57
N ILE A 245 -8.71 0.42 -6.61
CA ILE A 245 -8.74 -1.04 -6.38
C ILE A 245 -9.50 -1.76 -7.49
N ARG A 246 -10.62 -1.21 -7.97
CA ARG A 246 -11.42 -1.81 -9.04
C ARG A 246 -10.62 -1.93 -10.34
N GLU A 247 -9.95 -0.87 -10.74
CA GLU A 247 -9.14 -0.87 -11.97
C GLU A 247 -7.97 -1.86 -11.90
N PHE A 248 -7.34 -1.98 -10.73
CA PHE A 248 -6.33 -3.01 -10.50
C PHE A 248 -6.90 -4.42 -10.67
N LYS A 249 -8.09 -4.69 -10.11
CA LYS A 249 -8.79 -5.97 -10.30
C LYS A 249 -9.22 -6.19 -11.75
N GLU A 250 -9.66 -5.17 -12.46
CA GLU A 250 -10.01 -5.25 -13.89
C GLU A 250 -8.79 -5.64 -14.73
N MET A 251 -7.63 -5.06 -14.45
CA MET A 251 -6.37 -5.41 -15.08
C MET A 251 -6.02 -6.89 -14.86
N VAL A 252 -6.03 -7.36 -13.61
CA VAL A 252 -5.74 -8.77 -13.28
C VAL A 252 -6.69 -9.70 -14.02
N LYS A 253 -7.99 -9.42 -13.97
CA LYS A 253 -9.02 -10.21 -14.65
C LYS A 253 -8.84 -10.21 -16.17
N SER A 254 -8.46 -9.08 -16.77
CA SER A 254 -8.16 -8.99 -18.20
C SER A 254 -6.99 -9.88 -18.58
N LEU A 255 -5.90 -9.86 -17.81
CA LEU A 255 -4.74 -10.72 -18.03
C LEU A 255 -5.11 -12.21 -17.93
N HIS A 256 -5.85 -12.60 -16.90
CA HIS A 256 -6.33 -13.97 -16.73
C HIS A 256 -7.18 -14.44 -17.93
N ARG A 257 -8.14 -13.64 -18.37
CA ARG A 257 -9.00 -13.93 -19.55
C ARG A 257 -8.20 -14.08 -20.84
N ASN A 258 -7.05 -13.43 -20.94
CA ASN A 258 -6.16 -13.51 -22.10
C ASN A 258 -5.06 -14.56 -21.92
N GLY A 259 -5.17 -15.46 -20.95
CA GLY A 259 -4.28 -16.60 -20.76
C GLY A 259 -2.98 -16.28 -20.03
N MET A 260 -2.87 -15.12 -19.40
CA MET A 260 -1.68 -14.67 -18.67
C MET A 260 -1.92 -14.61 -17.19
N ARG A 261 -0.95 -15.03 -16.38
CA ARG A 261 -0.91 -14.90 -14.93
C ARG A 261 -0.22 -13.60 -14.54
N VAL A 262 -0.52 -13.11 -13.35
CA VAL A 262 0.10 -11.90 -12.78
C VAL A 262 1.10 -12.29 -11.70
N VAL A 263 2.27 -11.67 -11.74
CA VAL A 263 3.28 -11.69 -10.68
C VAL A 263 3.49 -10.25 -10.24
N LEU A 264 3.31 -9.98 -8.95
CA LEU A 264 3.53 -8.64 -8.39
C LEU A 264 4.94 -8.58 -7.77
N ASP A 265 5.69 -7.54 -8.15
CA ASP A 265 6.95 -7.21 -7.52
C ASP A 265 6.68 -6.52 -6.18
N VAL A 266 7.24 -7.04 -5.10
CA VAL A 266 7.08 -6.51 -3.75
C VAL A 266 8.42 -6.31 -3.07
N VAL A 267 8.56 -5.22 -2.32
CA VAL A 267 9.81 -4.78 -1.68
C VAL A 267 9.58 -4.56 -0.20
N TYR A 268 9.89 -5.55 0.63
CA TYR A 268 9.73 -5.47 2.08
C TYR A 268 11.01 -5.11 2.84
N ASN A 269 12.14 -4.95 2.16
CA ASN A 269 13.43 -4.72 2.78
C ASN A 269 13.67 -3.26 3.21
N HIS A 270 12.91 -2.29 2.71
CA HIS A 270 13.02 -0.87 3.06
C HIS A 270 11.70 -0.12 2.82
N THR A 271 11.62 1.11 3.26
CA THR A 271 10.52 2.05 2.99
C THR A 271 11.04 3.33 2.36
N ALA A 272 10.15 4.12 1.75
CA ALA A 272 10.48 5.42 1.15
C ALA A 272 11.18 6.38 2.12
N SER A 273 10.87 6.33 3.40
CA SER A 273 11.43 7.19 4.44
C SER A 273 11.27 6.55 5.81
N VAL A 274 12.26 6.64 6.68
CA VAL A 274 12.13 6.18 8.06
C VAL A 274 11.24 7.11 8.88
N ASP A 275 11.55 8.41 8.89
CA ASP A 275 10.93 9.37 9.80
C ASP A 275 9.44 9.59 9.52
N ARG A 276 9.04 9.40 8.27
CA ARG A 276 7.66 9.59 7.80
C ARG A 276 6.94 8.30 7.47
N SER A 277 7.58 7.15 7.71
CA SER A 277 6.94 5.86 7.45
C SER A 277 5.82 5.58 8.43
N ASN A 278 4.80 4.89 7.95
CA ASN A 278 3.71 4.40 8.78
C ASN A 278 4.24 3.50 9.91
N PHE A 279 5.30 2.76 9.67
CA PHE A 279 5.99 1.95 10.67
C PHE A 279 6.49 2.78 11.85
N ASN A 280 7.24 3.84 11.55
CA ASN A 280 7.86 4.65 12.61
C ASN A 280 6.86 5.60 13.28
N LEU A 281 5.79 5.97 12.58
CA LEU A 281 4.69 6.75 13.15
C LEU A 281 3.75 5.90 14.03
N THR A 282 3.79 4.57 13.90
CA THR A 282 3.00 3.64 14.72
C THR A 282 3.80 3.11 15.92
N VAL A 283 4.98 2.53 15.68
CA VAL A 283 5.87 2.02 16.75
C VAL A 283 7.29 2.47 16.48
N PRO A 284 7.68 3.67 16.95
CA PRO A 284 8.99 4.25 16.65
C PRO A 284 10.16 3.34 16.97
N GLY A 285 10.99 3.04 15.95
CA GLY A 285 12.19 2.22 16.04
C GLY A 285 11.97 0.71 15.93
N TYR A 286 10.73 0.21 16.08
CA TYR A 286 10.48 -1.23 16.10
C TYR A 286 10.68 -1.91 14.75
N PHE A 287 10.19 -1.33 13.68
CA PHE A 287 10.15 -1.98 12.37
C PHE A 287 11.46 -1.88 11.59
N TYR A 288 12.41 -1.08 12.08
CA TYR A 288 13.70 -0.88 11.42
C TYR A 288 14.84 -1.48 12.19
N ARG A 289 15.78 -2.11 11.45
CA ARG A 289 17.04 -2.59 12.03
C ARG A 289 17.94 -1.41 12.37
N GLN A 290 18.60 -1.49 13.51
CA GLN A 290 19.48 -0.45 14.02
C GLN A 290 20.85 -1.00 14.30
N ASN A 291 21.87 -0.16 14.10
CA ASN A 291 23.24 -0.41 14.49
C ASN A 291 23.43 -0.25 16.00
N ALA A 292 24.54 -0.70 16.54
CA ALA A 292 24.85 -0.60 17.97
C ALA A 292 24.90 0.86 18.51
N ASP A 293 25.13 1.84 17.64
CA ASP A 293 25.12 3.26 17.99
C ASP A 293 23.71 3.90 17.89
N GLY A 294 22.67 3.10 17.57
CA GLY A 294 21.30 3.56 17.42
C GLY A 294 20.98 4.17 16.05
N SER A 295 21.94 4.27 15.14
CA SER A 295 21.64 4.66 13.76
C SER A 295 20.89 3.56 13.02
N TYR A 296 20.11 3.91 12.00
CA TYR A 296 19.43 2.89 11.19
C TYR A 296 20.42 2.15 10.29
N SER A 297 20.27 0.82 10.21
CA SER A 297 20.99 -0.02 9.25
C SER A 297 20.56 0.30 7.83
N ASP A 298 21.48 0.21 6.89
CA ASP A 298 21.26 0.43 5.45
C ASP A 298 21.92 -0.66 4.60
N ALA A 299 21.78 -1.91 5.00
CA ALA A 299 22.30 -3.03 4.22
C ALA A 299 21.60 -3.20 2.87
N SER A 300 20.39 -2.64 2.73
CA SER A 300 19.66 -2.57 1.46
C SER A 300 20.29 -1.59 0.46
N GLY A 301 21.04 -0.59 0.92
CA GLY A 301 21.55 0.53 0.11
C GLY A 301 20.46 1.55 -0.27
N CYS A 302 19.29 1.50 0.40
CA CYS A 302 18.13 2.36 0.12
C CYS A 302 17.85 3.37 1.24
N GLY A 303 18.81 3.57 2.16
CA GLY A 303 18.73 4.53 3.27
C GLY A 303 18.11 3.97 4.55
N ASN A 304 17.53 2.77 4.52
CA ASN A 304 16.99 2.09 5.68
C ASN A 304 16.81 0.58 5.42
N GLU A 305 16.56 -0.18 6.49
CA GLU A 305 16.34 -1.61 6.42
C GLU A 305 15.30 -2.05 7.43
N THR A 306 14.32 -2.85 7.00
CA THR A 306 13.33 -3.42 7.89
C THR A 306 13.91 -4.55 8.74
N ALA A 307 13.49 -4.65 10.00
CA ALA A 307 13.95 -5.66 10.95
C ALA A 307 13.10 -6.95 10.84
N SER A 308 13.25 -7.68 9.71
CA SER A 308 12.43 -8.87 9.39
C SER A 308 12.57 -10.01 10.40
N GLU A 309 13.59 -9.99 11.27
CA GLU A 309 13.77 -10.90 12.41
C GLU A 309 12.79 -10.65 13.54
N ARG A 310 12.18 -9.46 13.64
CA ARG A 310 11.20 -9.14 14.67
C ARG A 310 9.83 -9.69 14.34
N GLU A 311 9.16 -10.19 15.36
CA GLU A 311 7.93 -10.97 15.22
C GLU A 311 6.81 -10.20 14.50
N MET A 312 6.55 -8.94 14.86
CA MET A 312 5.51 -8.15 14.21
C MET A 312 5.90 -7.66 12.80
N VAL A 313 7.19 -7.58 12.47
CA VAL A 313 7.63 -7.33 11.09
C VAL A 313 7.39 -8.56 10.23
N ARG A 314 7.73 -9.76 10.74
CA ARG A 314 7.43 -11.02 10.08
C ARG A 314 5.93 -11.21 9.88
N HIS A 315 5.13 -10.97 10.93
CA HIS A 315 3.67 -11.01 10.86
C HIS A 315 3.13 -10.06 9.78
N TYR A 316 3.61 -8.83 9.77
CA TYR A 316 3.26 -7.83 8.76
C TYR A 316 3.53 -8.33 7.33
N ILE A 317 4.73 -8.86 7.06
CA ILE A 317 5.10 -9.35 5.72
C ILE A 317 4.20 -10.52 5.29
N VAL A 318 3.80 -11.39 6.22
CA VAL A 318 2.94 -12.55 5.93
C VAL A 318 1.50 -12.13 5.67
N GLU A 319 1.00 -11.10 6.35
CA GLU A 319 -0.36 -10.59 6.20
C GLU A 319 -0.53 -9.63 4.99
N SER A 320 0.56 -9.06 4.51
CA SER A 320 0.58 -8.23 3.30
C SER A 320 0.53 -9.08 2.04
#